data_f6a56c20c7c3839eb1f7abde0e421bd1
#
_entry.id   f6a56c20c7c3839eb1f7abde0e421bd1
#
_cell.length_a   1.000
_cell.length_b   1.000
_cell.length_c   1.000
_cell.angle_alpha   90.00
_cell.angle_beta   90.00
_cell.angle_gamma   90.00
#
_symmetry.space_group_name_H-M   'P 1'
#
loop_
_entity.id
_entity.type
_entity.pdbx_description
1 polymer ?
#
loop_
_entity_poly.entity_id
_entity_poly.type
_entity_poly.pdbx_seq_one_letter_code
_entity_poly.pdbx_strand_id
1 'polypeptide(L)'
;MLVFRINSSEPDFGISCLHGPEECAGNVQQLCANKYAPFKNWWEFVRCQNYQGRESIGKPDVAFKCTNTAGIDWKTSGAGQCAGLDGNGKGSEGVALLKKSVVLSEKMNIKWVFVSSLDSCNYK
;
A
#
# COMPACT_ATOMS: atom_id res chain seq x y z
N MET A 1 7.57 4.48 -2.80
CA MET A 1 7.08 5.87 -2.94
C MET A 1 5.96 5.91 -3.96
N LEU A 2 4.78 6.28 -3.53
CA LEU A 2 3.59 6.16 -4.35
C LEU A 2 2.77 7.45 -4.27
N VAL A 3 2.30 7.92 -5.42
CA VAL A 3 1.56 9.17 -5.52
C VAL A 3 0.15 8.87 -6.00
N PHE A 4 -0.85 9.49 -5.39
CA PHE A 4 -2.24 9.17 -5.69
C PHE A 4 -3.16 10.36 -5.42
N ARG A 5 -4.39 10.26 -5.93
CA ARG A 5 -5.47 11.19 -5.60
C ARG A 5 -6.82 10.53 -5.85
N ILE A 6 -7.87 11.10 -5.26
CA ILE A 6 -9.21 10.56 -5.40
C ILE A 6 -9.70 10.70 -6.82
N ASN A 7 -10.27 9.60 -7.32
CA ASN A 7 -10.95 9.57 -8.62
C ASN A 7 -12.02 8.50 -8.55
N SER A 8 -13.24 8.90 -8.23
CA SER A 8 -14.33 7.96 -8.01
C SER A 8 -14.73 7.18 -9.26
N SER A 9 -14.26 7.60 -10.42
CA SER A 9 -14.54 6.86 -11.66
C SER A 9 -13.63 5.65 -11.84
N GLU A 10 -12.57 5.52 -11.05
CA GLU A 10 -11.70 4.35 -11.12
C GLU A 10 -12.40 3.14 -10.54
N PRO A 11 -12.47 2.03 -11.28
CA PRO A 11 -13.34 0.92 -10.89
C PRO A 11 -12.93 0.17 -9.64
N ASP A 12 -11.65 -0.07 -9.44
CA ASP A 12 -11.23 -0.95 -8.33
C ASP A 12 -10.98 -0.22 -7.04
N PHE A 13 -10.42 0.97 -7.12
CA PHE A 13 -9.94 1.66 -5.93
C PHE A 13 -10.67 2.96 -5.64
N GLY A 14 -11.39 3.51 -6.62
CA GLY A 14 -11.98 4.84 -6.48
C GLY A 14 -10.91 5.91 -6.35
N ILE A 15 -9.70 5.61 -6.75
CA ILE A 15 -8.53 6.47 -6.62
C ILE A 15 -7.68 6.28 -7.85
N SER A 16 -7.14 7.38 -8.35
CA SER A 16 -6.23 7.35 -9.48
C SER A 16 -4.81 7.49 -8.95
N CYS A 17 -3.96 6.55 -9.28
CA CYS A 17 -2.55 6.59 -8.91
C CYS A 17 -1.75 7.03 -10.12
N LEU A 18 -0.70 7.81 -9.86
CA LEU A 18 0.07 8.44 -10.93
C LEU A 18 0.59 7.42 -11.96
N HIS A 19 1.00 6.25 -11.49
CA HIS A 19 1.58 5.22 -12.34
C HIS A 19 0.63 4.05 -12.59
N GLY A 20 -0.67 4.26 -12.37
CA GLY A 20 -1.69 3.28 -12.72
C GLY A 20 -2.19 2.44 -11.56
N PRO A 21 -3.10 1.48 -11.86
CA PRO A 21 -3.72 0.68 -10.81
C PRO A 21 -2.76 -0.19 -10.01
N GLU A 22 -1.67 -0.63 -10.60
CA GLU A 22 -0.69 -1.42 -9.85
C GLU A 22 -0.03 -0.60 -8.75
N GLU A 23 0.13 0.69 -8.97
CA GLU A 23 0.65 1.56 -7.92
C GLU A 23 -0.36 1.66 -6.77
N CYS A 24 -1.65 1.74 -7.08
CA CYS A 24 -2.69 1.69 -6.06
C CYS A 24 -2.64 0.39 -5.28
N ALA A 25 -2.47 -0.73 -5.98
CA ALA A 25 -2.35 -2.03 -5.33
C ALA A 25 -1.16 -2.07 -4.38
N GLY A 26 -0.05 -1.51 -4.79
CA GLY A 26 1.13 -1.43 -3.94
C GLY A 26 0.89 -0.59 -2.69
N ASN A 27 0.17 0.52 -2.84
CA ASN A 27 -0.22 1.35 -1.69
C ASN A 27 -1.04 0.53 -0.70
N VAL A 28 -2.02 -0.22 -1.20
CA VAL A 28 -2.86 -1.04 -0.34
C VAL A 28 -2.03 -2.10 0.38
N GLN A 29 -1.16 -2.78 -0.35
CA GLN A 29 -0.29 -3.79 0.24
C GLN A 29 0.54 -3.22 1.38
N GLN A 30 1.11 -2.05 1.18
CA GLN A 30 1.95 -1.42 2.19
C GLN A 30 1.14 -0.96 3.40
N LEU A 31 -0.04 -0.40 3.18
CA LEU A 31 -0.90 0.02 4.28
C LEU A 31 -1.35 -1.17 5.11
N CYS A 32 -1.71 -2.27 4.46
CA CYS A 32 -2.13 -3.47 5.16
C CYS A 32 -0.98 -4.10 5.94
N ALA A 33 0.21 -4.14 5.36
CA ALA A 33 1.38 -4.63 6.06
C ALA A 33 1.70 -3.75 7.27
N ASN A 34 1.56 -2.43 7.12
CA ASN A 34 1.79 -1.52 8.23
C ASN A 34 0.82 -1.77 9.37
N LYS A 35 -0.44 -2.03 9.05
CA LYS A 35 -1.46 -2.25 10.07
C LYS A 35 -1.27 -3.56 10.83
N TYR A 36 -0.84 -4.61 10.13
CA TYR A 36 -0.87 -5.96 10.67
C TYR A 36 0.49 -6.60 10.94
N ALA A 37 1.57 -5.87 10.73
CA ALA A 37 2.91 -6.37 11.01
C ALA A 37 3.66 -5.39 11.90
N PRO A 38 4.64 -5.86 12.67
CA PRO A 38 5.48 -4.94 13.45
C PRO A 38 6.21 -3.98 12.51
N PHE A 39 6.51 -2.79 13.01
CA PHE A 39 7.12 -1.74 12.21
C PHE A 39 8.38 -2.22 11.48
N LYS A 40 9.22 -2.96 12.17
CA LYS A 40 10.47 -3.46 11.57
C LYS A 40 10.20 -4.33 10.34
N ASN A 41 9.21 -5.23 10.45
CA ASN A 41 8.88 -6.12 9.35
C ASN A 41 8.23 -5.34 8.20
N TRP A 42 7.34 -4.41 8.54
CA TRP A 42 6.73 -3.54 7.53
C TRP A 42 7.79 -2.75 6.77
N TRP A 43 8.76 -2.21 7.49
CA TRP A 43 9.83 -1.44 6.86
C TRP A 43 10.64 -2.28 5.88
N GLU A 44 10.95 -3.52 6.27
CA GLU A 44 11.65 -4.44 5.37
C GLU A 44 10.83 -4.77 4.14
N PHE A 45 9.52 -4.89 4.30
CA PHE A 45 8.62 -5.13 3.18
C PHE A 45 8.68 -3.96 2.18
N VAL A 46 8.56 -2.75 2.68
CA VAL A 46 8.63 -1.55 1.84
C VAL A 46 9.98 -1.45 1.13
N ARG A 47 11.05 -1.68 1.86
CA ARG A 47 12.39 -1.65 1.28
C ARG A 47 12.55 -2.67 0.18
N CYS A 48 12.06 -3.87 0.41
CA CYS A 48 12.13 -4.93 -0.59
C CYS A 48 11.37 -4.53 -1.85
N GLN A 49 10.16 -4.00 -1.69
CA GLN A 49 9.38 -3.57 -2.85
C GLN A 49 10.09 -2.48 -3.63
N ASN A 50 10.62 -1.49 -2.94
CA ASN A 50 11.34 -0.41 -3.60
C ASN A 50 12.57 -0.91 -4.35
N TYR A 51 13.23 -1.90 -3.79
CA TYR A 51 14.42 -2.48 -4.39
C TYR A 51 14.11 -3.22 -5.70
N GLN A 52 12.90 -3.76 -5.83
CA GLN A 52 12.50 -4.46 -7.05
C GLN A 52 12.23 -3.51 -8.24
N GLY A 53 12.12 -2.22 -7.96
CA GLY A 53 11.87 -1.24 -9.00
C GLY A 53 10.41 -0.79 -9.01
N ARG A 54 10.21 0.46 -9.40
CA ARG A 54 8.89 1.09 -9.34
C ARG A 54 7.84 0.33 -10.14
N GLU A 55 8.22 -0.18 -11.31
CA GLU A 55 7.27 -0.87 -12.18
C GLU A 55 6.79 -2.19 -11.61
N SER A 56 7.49 -2.71 -10.62
CA SER A 56 7.15 -4.01 -10.01
C SER A 56 6.26 -3.87 -8.79
N ILE A 57 6.19 -2.68 -8.21
CA ILE A 57 5.41 -2.46 -6.99
C ILE A 57 3.93 -2.66 -7.30
N GLY A 58 3.27 -3.47 -6.48
CA GLY A 58 1.86 -3.78 -6.65
C GLY A 58 1.59 -5.12 -7.29
N LYS A 59 2.57 -5.71 -7.93
CA LYS A 59 2.39 -7.03 -8.53
C LYS A 59 2.36 -8.10 -7.43
N PRO A 60 1.44 -9.08 -7.53
CA PRO A 60 1.31 -10.09 -6.48
C PRO A 60 2.57 -10.88 -6.21
N ASP A 61 3.30 -11.29 -7.25
CA ASP A 61 4.51 -12.06 -7.05
C ASP A 61 5.58 -11.28 -6.31
N VAL A 62 5.68 -9.98 -6.58
CA VAL A 62 6.62 -9.11 -5.88
C VAL A 62 6.18 -8.95 -4.43
N ALA A 63 4.88 -8.79 -4.18
CA ALA A 63 4.37 -8.70 -2.81
C ALA A 63 4.71 -9.95 -2.01
N PHE A 64 4.50 -11.14 -2.59
CA PHE A 64 4.80 -12.38 -1.89
C PHE A 64 6.29 -12.58 -1.66
N LYS A 65 7.10 -12.23 -2.64
CA LYS A 65 8.54 -12.26 -2.47
C LYS A 65 8.97 -11.38 -1.31
N CYS A 66 8.40 -10.19 -1.24
CA CYS A 66 8.81 -9.22 -0.22
C CYS A 66 8.24 -9.53 1.15
N THR A 67 7.06 -10.15 1.25
CA THR A 67 6.59 -10.61 2.55
C THR A 67 7.48 -11.72 3.09
N ASN A 68 7.91 -12.62 2.22
CA ASN A 68 8.87 -13.65 2.61
C ASN A 68 10.16 -13.04 3.14
N THR A 69 10.71 -12.09 2.41
CA THR A 69 11.94 -11.41 2.81
C THR A 69 11.78 -10.71 4.14
N ALA A 70 10.61 -10.11 4.36
CA ALA A 70 10.36 -9.32 5.56
C ALA A 70 9.88 -10.16 6.75
N GLY A 71 9.63 -11.44 6.55
CA GLY A 71 9.14 -12.29 7.63
C GLY A 71 7.68 -12.03 7.99
N ILE A 72 6.87 -11.58 7.03
CA ILE A 72 5.44 -11.35 7.25
C ILE A 72 4.66 -12.53 6.69
N ASP A 73 3.85 -13.17 7.53
CA ASP A 73 2.96 -14.21 7.05
C ASP A 73 1.71 -13.56 6.49
N TRP A 74 1.60 -13.57 5.17
CA TRP A 74 0.53 -12.87 4.47
C TRP A 74 -0.86 -13.36 4.91
N LYS A 75 -0.99 -14.66 5.09
CA LYS A 75 -2.31 -15.24 5.39
C LYS A 75 -2.69 -15.11 6.86
N THR A 76 -1.76 -15.40 7.76
CA THR A 76 -2.10 -15.47 9.18
C THR A 76 -1.98 -14.14 9.91
N SER A 77 -1.20 -13.20 9.37
CA SER A 77 -1.03 -11.91 10.03
C SER A 77 -2.25 -11.01 9.94
N GLY A 78 -3.11 -11.24 8.96
CA GLY A 78 -4.22 -10.35 8.66
C GLY A 78 -3.93 -9.42 7.48
N ALA A 79 -2.69 -9.27 7.10
CA ALA A 79 -2.33 -8.38 5.99
C ALA A 79 -2.94 -8.89 4.68
N GLY A 80 -2.96 -10.20 4.48
CA GLY A 80 -3.55 -10.77 3.27
C GLY A 80 -5.04 -10.55 3.18
N GLN A 81 -5.77 -10.72 4.27
CA GLN A 81 -7.20 -10.44 4.25
C GLN A 81 -7.47 -8.96 3.99
N CYS A 82 -6.64 -8.11 4.54
CA CYS A 82 -6.75 -6.67 4.36
C CYS A 82 -6.54 -6.27 2.90
N ALA A 83 -5.50 -6.80 2.27
CA ALA A 83 -5.07 -6.35 0.93
C ALA A 83 -5.54 -7.25 -0.20
N GLY A 84 -6.02 -8.43 0.12
CA GLY A 84 -6.35 -9.45 -0.87
C GLY A 84 -5.44 -10.65 -0.69
N LEU A 85 -6.02 -11.82 -0.46
CA LEU A 85 -5.24 -13.03 -0.18
C LEU A 85 -4.35 -13.43 -1.36
N ASP A 86 -4.77 -13.10 -2.57
CA ASP A 86 -4.00 -13.38 -3.78
C ASP A 86 -2.97 -12.30 -4.09
N GLY A 87 -2.84 -11.30 -3.23
CA GLY A 87 -1.85 -10.25 -3.39
C GLY A 87 -2.25 -9.14 -4.34
N ASN A 88 -3.51 -9.08 -4.77
CA ASN A 88 -3.91 -8.13 -5.82
C ASN A 88 -4.12 -6.69 -5.31
N GLY A 89 -4.10 -6.47 -4.00
CA GLY A 89 -4.29 -5.14 -3.45
C GLY A 89 -5.72 -4.65 -3.47
N LYS A 90 -6.68 -5.51 -3.77
CA LYS A 90 -8.09 -5.10 -3.92
C LYS A 90 -8.96 -5.49 -2.73
N GLY A 91 -8.38 -5.93 -1.64
CA GLY A 91 -9.14 -6.26 -0.44
C GLY A 91 -9.88 -5.04 0.08
N SER A 92 -11.12 -5.24 0.51
CA SER A 92 -11.98 -4.12 0.88
C SER A 92 -11.43 -3.29 2.02
N GLU A 93 -10.83 -3.94 3.01
CA GLU A 93 -10.23 -3.20 4.13
C GLU A 93 -9.07 -2.33 3.65
N GLY A 94 -8.20 -2.89 2.83
CA GLY A 94 -7.04 -2.16 2.33
C GLY A 94 -7.43 -1.00 1.44
N VAL A 95 -8.42 -1.21 0.59
CA VAL A 95 -8.93 -0.14 -0.27
C VAL A 95 -9.53 0.98 0.60
N ALA A 96 -10.24 0.62 1.67
CA ALA A 96 -10.78 1.62 2.58
C ALA A 96 -9.67 2.40 3.29
N LEU A 97 -8.59 1.73 3.68
CA LEU A 97 -7.43 2.41 4.28
C LEU A 97 -6.80 3.41 3.31
N LEU A 98 -6.70 3.01 2.05
CA LEU A 98 -6.14 3.89 1.03
C LEU A 98 -7.02 5.12 0.84
N LYS A 99 -8.32 4.94 0.72
CA LYS A 99 -9.27 6.06 0.59
C LYS A 99 -9.19 7.00 1.78
N LYS A 100 -9.09 6.45 2.97
CA LYS A 100 -8.99 7.26 4.18
C LYS A 100 -7.73 8.11 4.17
N SER A 101 -6.62 7.56 3.73
CA SER A 101 -5.37 8.30 3.63
C SER A 101 -5.47 9.44 2.64
N VAL A 102 -6.13 9.21 1.50
CA VAL A 102 -6.29 10.24 0.48
C VAL A 102 -7.21 11.35 0.98
N VAL A 103 -8.32 10.99 1.63
CA VAL A 103 -9.24 11.99 2.18
C VAL A 103 -8.54 12.86 3.21
N LEU A 104 -7.75 12.23 4.08
CA LEU A 104 -7.00 12.99 5.10
C LEU A 104 -6.04 13.97 4.44
N SER A 105 -5.35 13.53 3.40
CA SER A 105 -4.41 14.40 2.69
C SER A 105 -5.11 15.58 2.05
N GLU A 106 -6.29 15.36 1.49
CA GLU A 106 -7.06 16.44 0.87
C GLU A 106 -7.54 17.43 1.92
N LYS A 107 -7.97 16.94 3.08
CA LYS A 107 -8.37 17.83 4.17
C LYS A 107 -7.22 18.72 4.65
N MET A 108 -6.01 18.21 4.58
CA MET A 108 -4.81 18.94 4.96
C MET A 108 -4.27 19.79 3.82
N ASN A 109 -5.00 19.84 2.69
CA ASN A 109 -4.63 20.62 1.52
C ASN A 109 -3.30 20.17 0.91
N ILE A 110 -3.03 18.89 0.96
CA ILE A 110 -1.85 18.29 0.35
C ILE A 110 -2.26 17.69 -0.98
N LYS A 111 -1.69 18.18 -2.07
CA LYS A 111 -2.09 17.74 -3.40
C LYS A 111 -1.47 16.40 -3.78
N TRP A 112 -0.25 16.17 -3.36
CA TRP A 112 0.49 14.94 -3.69
C TRP A 112 0.96 14.30 -2.40
N VAL A 113 0.72 13.00 -2.28
CA VAL A 113 1.02 12.25 -1.07
C VAL A 113 1.80 11.00 -1.41
N PHE A 114 2.80 10.71 -0.60
CA PHE A 114 3.52 9.45 -0.66
C PHE A 114 3.07 8.61 0.51
N VAL A 115 2.29 7.56 0.25
CA VAL A 115 1.68 6.76 1.30
C VAL A 115 2.72 6.21 2.27
N SER A 116 3.78 5.65 1.73
CA SER A 116 4.81 5.08 2.58
C SER A 116 5.56 6.13 3.38
N SER A 117 5.53 7.38 2.95
CA SER A 117 6.18 8.48 3.67
C SER A 117 5.32 9.07 4.75
N LEU A 118 4.00 8.98 4.63
CA LEU A 118 3.10 9.52 5.63
C LEU A 118 3.41 8.99 7.00
N ASP A 119 3.58 7.68 7.09
CA ASP A 119 3.86 7.06 8.37
C ASP A 119 5.18 7.52 8.93
N SER A 120 6.17 7.67 8.09
CA SER A 120 7.46 8.12 8.58
C SER A 120 7.43 9.60 8.94
N CYS A 121 6.55 10.38 8.36
CA CYS A 121 6.49 11.78 8.71
C CYS A 121 5.79 12.04 10.01
N ASN A 122 5.00 11.10 10.47
CA ASN A 122 4.17 11.31 11.63
C ASN A 122 4.93 11.49 12.91
N TYR A 123 6.14 11.06 12.95
CA TYR A 123 6.89 11.12 14.18
C TYR A 123 7.95 12.19 14.16
N LYS A 124 7.89 13.06 13.20
CA LYS A 124 8.87 14.07 13.25
C LYS A 124 8.61 15.17 14.05
#